data_6daef60cf2c0d0713177aa1d1761fbe4
#
_entry.id   6daef60cf2c0d0713177aa1d1761fbe4
#
_cell.length_a   1.000
_cell.length_b   1.000
_cell.length_c   1.000
_cell.angle_alpha   90.00
_cell.angle_beta   90.00
_cell.angle_gamma   90.00
#
_symmetry.space_group_name_H-M   'P 1'
#
loop_
_entity.id
_entity.type
_entity.pdbx_description
1 polymer ?
#
loop_
_entity_poly.entity_id
_entity_poly.type
_entity_poly.pdbx_seq_one_letter_code
_entity_poly.pdbx_strand_id
1 'polypeptide(L)'
;MGDDTPAPIGALQVDEAKLRGHVDEVVRSSVEETLNGLLDAEADQICRAQRYERSPERIDGRAGHYERKLETKAGEVTLRVPKLRRLPFETAIVERYKRRESSVEEALVEMYLAGVSVRRVEDITEALWGTRVSSGTVSRLNQKIYRHIEAWRNRGIVGEFPYVYLDGVILKRSWAGEVKNISVLIAIGVGTDGFRQILGVAEGEKEDLEGWRSFLCHLKDRGLKGVRLIISDACRGLVEAVAEVFPKTDWQRCVVHFYRNVFSHVPNGKVAEVARMLKAIHAQEDRRAAKSKAKEIVARLKELKLRTAAELVEQKVEETMTYYAYPSTHWRQIRTNNPLERIIREIRRRTRVVGAFPDGHSALMLAAARLRHIASTKWGKRRYMRMEPLLNPQSRRQRPENQVESHRLETESAKDSLHYHRNLKRRAGPRITCRLLRHGGAQRDF
;
A
#
# COMPACT_ATOMS: atom_id res chain seq x y z
N MET A 1 -8.50 -41.84 -60.00
CA MET A 1 -7.80 -42.12 -58.73
C MET A 1 -8.25 -41.06 -57.74
N GLY A 2 -9.25 -41.42 -56.95
CA GLY A 2 -9.79 -40.54 -55.93
C GLY A 2 -8.91 -40.56 -54.70
N ASP A 3 -8.61 -39.44 -54.18
CA ASP A 3 -7.82 -39.23 -52.97
C ASP A 3 -8.76 -39.26 -51.77
N ASP A 4 -8.93 -40.44 -51.20
CA ASP A 4 -9.71 -40.66 -49.93
C ASP A 4 -8.81 -40.39 -48.73
N THR A 5 -8.68 -39.10 -48.41
CA THR A 5 -8.09 -38.72 -47.10
C THR A 5 -9.20 -38.78 -46.01
N PRO A 6 -9.07 -39.62 -44.98
CA PRO A 6 -10.09 -39.68 -43.91
C PRO A 6 -10.11 -38.37 -43.12
N ALA A 7 -11.30 -37.81 -42.97
CA ALA A 7 -11.52 -36.64 -42.14
C ALA A 7 -11.02 -36.86 -40.67
N PRO A 8 -10.36 -35.84 -40.04
CA PRO A 8 -9.88 -36.01 -38.68
C PRO A 8 -11.07 -36.26 -37.72
N ILE A 9 -10.91 -37.30 -36.92
CA ILE A 9 -11.83 -37.67 -35.84
C ILE A 9 -12.07 -36.42 -34.98
N GLY A 10 -13.32 -35.97 -34.91
CA GLY A 10 -13.70 -34.73 -34.25
C GLY A 10 -13.15 -34.65 -32.83
N ALA A 11 -12.39 -33.64 -32.55
CA ALA A 11 -11.98 -33.29 -31.18
C ALA A 11 -13.26 -33.15 -30.35
N LEU A 12 -13.38 -33.93 -29.27
CA LEU A 12 -14.42 -33.75 -28.28
C LEU A 12 -14.45 -32.29 -27.84
N GLN A 13 -15.48 -31.54 -28.25
CA GLN A 13 -15.72 -30.20 -27.72
C GLN A 13 -16.18 -30.36 -26.26
N VAL A 14 -15.24 -30.27 -25.34
CA VAL A 14 -15.54 -30.24 -23.92
C VAL A 14 -16.06 -28.85 -23.59
N ASP A 15 -17.30 -28.75 -23.18
CA ASP A 15 -17.89 -27.53 -22.64
C ASP A 15 -17.26 -27.26 -21.26
N GLU A 16 -16.24 -26.40 -21.21
CA GLU A 16 -15.52 -26.08 -20.00
C GLU A 16 -16.41 -25.54 -18.87
N ALA A 17 -17.50 -24.84 -19.20
CA ALA A 17 -18.43 -24.32 -18.20
C ALA A 17 -19.25 -25.46 -17.54
N LYS A 18 -19.68 -26.43 -18.31
CA LYS A 18 -20.37 -27.61 -17.79
C LYS A 18 -19.43 -28.49 -16.97
N LEU A 19 -18.19 -28.67 -17.44
CA LEU A 19 -17.18 -29.42 -16.70
C LEU A 19 -16.86 -28.78 -15.35
N ARG A 20 -16.65 -27.45 -15.31
CA ARG A 20 -16.44 -26.72 -14.06
C ARG A 20 -17.62 -26.82 -13.12
N GLY A 21 -18.85 -26.58 -13.60
CA GLY A 21 -20.06 -26.72 -12.80
C GLY A 21 -20.21 -28.11 -12.19
N HIS A 22 -19.90 -29.16 -12.95
CA HIS A 22 -19.95 -30.54 -12.45
C HIS A 22 -18.86 -30.83 -11.41
N VAL A 23 -17.63 -30.33 -11.62
CA VAL A 23 -16.53 -30.46 -10.64
C VAL A 23 -16.86 -29.73 -9.34
N ASP A 24 -17.38 -28.49 -9.42
CA ASP A 24 -17.77 -27.71 -8.25
C ASP A 24 -18.91 -28.42 -7.46
N GLU A 25 -19.85 -29.04 -8.15
CA GLU A 25 -20.92 -29.81 -7.53
C GLU A 25 -20.42 -31.08 -6.84
N VAL A 26 -19.53 -31.84 -7.48
CA VAL A 26 -18.88 -33.01 -6.88
C VAL A 26 -18.08 -32.65 -5.65
N VAL A 27 -17.26 -31.58 -5.72
CA VAL A 27 -16.46 -31.09 -4.58
C VAL A 27 -17.38 -30.67 -3.43
N ARG A 28 -18.45 -29.91 -3.72
CA ARG A 28 -19.40 -29.46 -2.71
C ARG A 28 -20.10 -30.64 -2.04
N SER A 29 -20.62 -31.61 -2.82
CA SER A 29 -21.28 -32.81 -2.30
C SER A 29 -20.34 -33.66 -1.46
N SER A 30 -19.08 -33.83 -1.89
CA SER A 30 -18.06 -34.55 -1.12
C SER A 30 -17.72 -33.87 0.23
N VAL A 31 -17.64 -32.54 0.24
CA VAL A 31 -17.43 -31.77 1.49
C VAL A 31 -18.64 -31.89 2.40
N GLU A 32 -19.85 -31.77 1.87
CA GLU A 32 -21.11 -31.94 2.62
C GLU A 32 -21.22 -33.33 3.26
N GLU A 33 -20.96 -34.38 2.49
CA GLU A 33 -20.98 -35.77 2.96
C GLU A 33 -19.93 -36.02 4.04
N THR A 34 -18.71 -35.53 3.82
CA THR A 34 -17.60 -35.67 4.79
C THR A 34 -17.94 -34.98 6.11
N LEU A 35 -18.42 -33.75 6.07
CA LEU A 35 -18.75 -33.00 7.29
C LEU A 35 -19.93 -33.65 8.05
N ASN A 36 -20.96 -34.12 7.32
CA ASN A 36 -22.09 -34.83 7.91
C ASN A 36 -21.68 -36.17 8.52
N GLY A 37 -20.77 -36.90 7.86
CA GLY A 37 -20.19 -38.14 8.38
C GLY A 37 -19.39 -37.92 9.66
N LEU A 38 -18.60 -36.84 9.73
CA LEU A 38 -17.84 -36.47 10.93
C LEU A 38 -18.78 -36.08 12.08
N LEU A 39 -19.83 -35.29 11.82
CA LEU A 39 -20.83 -34.93 12.84
C LEU A 39 -21.54 -36.15 13.40
N ASP A 40 -21.86 -37.12 12.55
CA ASP A 40 -22.44 -38.38 12.96
C ASP A 40 -21.50 -39.24 13.79
N ALA A 41 -20.21 -39.33 13.39
CA ALA A 41 -19.17 -40.03 14.15
C ALA A 41 -18.93 -39.40 15.54
N GLU A 42 -18.93 -38.06 15.62
CA GLU A 42 -18.80 -37.34 16.89
C GLU A 42 -20.01 -37.60 17.81
N ALA A 43 -21.22 -37.66 17.25
CA ALA A 43 -22.42 -38.02 18.00
C ALA A 43 -22.39 -39.48 18.50
N ASP A 44 -21.84 -40.40 17.72
CA ASP A 44 -21.64 -41.78 18.15
C ASP A 44 -20.65 -41.91 19.30
N GLN A 45 -19.56 -41.14 19.27
CA GLN A 45 -18.58 -41.05 20.36
C GLN A 45 -19.22 -40.50 21.65
N ILE A 46 -19.99 -39.42 21.56
CA ILE A 46 -20.69 -38.82 22.72
C ILE A 46 -21.71 -39.81 23.27
N CYS A 47 -22.44 -40.50 22.42
CA CYS A 47 -23.43 -41.50 22.87
C CYS A 47 -22.80 -42.82 23.33
N ARG A 48 -21.53 -43.08 23.05
CA ARG A 48 -20.83 -44.38 23.20
C ARG A 48 -21.57 -45.54 22.54
N ALA A 49 -22.25 -45.29 21.44
CA ALA A 49 -22.94 -46.31 20.64
C ALA A 49 -23.31 -45.72 19.28
N GLN A 50 -23.28 -46.58 18.24
CA GLN A 50 -23.73 -46.22 16.90
C GLN A 50 -25.23 -46.00 16.84
N ARG A 51 -25.69 -45.42 15.72
CA ARG A 51 -27.12 -45.21 15.47
C ARG A 51 -27.83 -46.58 15.48
N TYR A 52 -28.88 -46.75 16.28
CA TYR A 52 -29.65 -47.98 16.48
C TYR A 52 -28.93 -49.16 17.18
N GLU A 53 -27.66 -49.01 17.57
CA GLU A 53 -26.95 -50.03 18.33
C GLU A 53 -27.52 -50.13 19.76
N ARG A 54 -27.73 -51.37 20.23
CA ARG A 54 -28.15 -51.68 21.63
C ARG A 54 -26.90 -52.06 22.42
N SER A 55 -26.24 -51.09 23.02
CA SER A 55 -25.07 -51.29 23.88
C SER A 55 -25.37 -50.96 25.33
N PRO A 56 -24.91 -51.76 26.30
CA PRO A 56 -25.03 -51.43 27.72
C PRO A 56 -24.22 -50.18 28.12
N GLU A 57 -23.25 -49.79 27.30
CA GLU A 57 -22.41 -48.61 27.51
C GLU A 57 -23.01 -47.32 26.96
N ARG A 58 -24.16 -47.41 26.29
CA ARG A 58 -24.82 -46.25 25.72
C ARG A 58 -25.22 -45.25 26.78
N ILE A 59 -24.70 -44.01 26.68
CA ILE A 59 -24.97 -42.92 27.61
C ILE A 59 -26.21 -42.12 27.20
N ASP A 60 -26.41 -41.89 25.87
CA ASP A 60 -27.54 -41.13 25.36
C ASP A 60 -28.01 -41.66 24.00
N GLY A 61 -29.15 -41.18 23.56
CA GLY A 61 -29.75 -41.52 22.29
C GLY A 61 -29.94 -40.32 21.36
N ARG A 62 -29.91 -40.57 20.07
CA ARG A 62 -30.20 -39.54 19.05
C ARG A 62 -31.68 -39.18 19.03
N ALA A 63 -32.01 -37.89 18.93
CA ALA A 63 -33.36 -37.35 18.83
C ALA A 63 -33.64 -36.71 17.46
N GLY A 64 -32.95 -37.19 16.42
CA GLY A 64 -33.01 -36.60 15.09
C GLY A 64 -31.85 -35.65 14.79
N HIS A 65 -32.06 -34.75 13.87
CA HIS A 65 -31.11 -33.73 13.48
C HIS A 65 -31.85 -32.42 13.16
N TYR A 66 -31.11 -31.32 13.07
CA TYR A 66 -31.58 -30.08 12.46
C TYR A 66 -30.63 -29.67 11.35
N GLU A 67 -31.15 -29.00 10.32
CA GLU A 67 -30.36 -28.53 9.21
C GLU A 67 -29.77 -27.17 9.52
N ARG A 68 -28.53 -26.99 9.09
CA ARG A 68 -27.77 -25.75 9.23
C ARG A 68 -26.92 -25.52 7.98
N LYS A 69 -27.01 -24.34 7.40
CA LYS A 69 -26.20 -23.96 6.24
C LYS A 69 -24.83 -23.45 6.71
N LEU A 70 -23.78 -23.89 6.04
CA LEU A 70 -22.40 -23.46 6.24
C LEU A 70 -21.80 -23.04 4.89
N GLU A 71 -21.31 -21.81 4.81
CA GLU A 71 -20.54 -21.33 3.66
C GLU A 71 -19.09 -21.83 3.78
N THR A 72 -18.66 -22.66 2.83
CA THR A 72 -17.31 -23.22 2.72
C THR A 72 -16.61 -22.71 1.47
N LYS A 73 -15.33 -23.06 1.29
CA LYS A 73 -14.60 -22.80 0.03
C LYS A 73 -15.22 -23.50 -1.19
N ALA A 74 -15.92 -24.59 -0.97
CA ALA A 74 -16.61 -25.36 -2.01
C ALA A 74 -18.04 -24.83 -2.32
N GLY A 75 -18.47 -23.77 -1.64
CA GLY A 75 -19.82 -23.22 -1.70
C GLY A 75 -20.64 -23.48 -0.45
N GLU A 76 -21.95 -23.19 -0.51
CA GLU A 76 -22.86 -23.45 0.61
C GLU A 76 -23.16 -24.94 0.71
N VAL A 77 -22.96 -25.54 1.90
CA VAL A 77 -23.26 -26.93 2.23
C VAL A 77 -24.29 -26.98 3.35
N THR A 78 -25.12 -28.06 3.36
CA THR A 78 -26.14 -28.27 4.37
C THR A 78 -25.66 -29.29 5.39
N LEU A 79 -25.43 -28.84 6.62
CA LEU A 79 -25.04 -29.70 7.73
C LEU A 79 -26.26 -30.26 8.43
N ARG A 80 -26.29 -31.57 8.66
CA ARG A 80 -27.30 -32.28 9.46
C ARG A 80 -26.79 -32.49 10.86
N VAL A 81 -26.93 -31.45 11.69
CA VAL A 81 -26.39 -31.44 13.05
C VAL A 81 -27.24 -32.36 13.96
N PRO A 82 -26.67 -33.44 14.55
CA PRO A 82 -27.38 -34.37 15.41
C PRO A 82 -27.97 -33.67 16.65
N LYS A 83 -29.16 -34.12 17.04
CA LYS A 83 -29.79 -33.81 18.33
C LYS A 83 -29.69 -35.01 19.24
N LEU A 84 -29.24 -34.83 20.45
CA LEU A 84 -29.23 -35.84 21.48
C LEU A 84 -30.42 -35.63 22.45
N ARG A 85 -30.84 -36.68 23.13
CA ARG A 85 -32.07 -36.64 23.98
C ARG A 85 -31.85 -35.92 25.30
N ARG A 86 -30.68 -36.11 25.90
CA ARG A 86 -30.37 -35.60 27.26
C ARG A 86 -29.19 -34.66 27.26
N LEU A 87 -28.13 -34.97 26.49
CA LEU A 87 -26.91 -34.20 26.45
C LEU A 87 -26.98 -33.11 25.35
N PRO A 88 -26.37 -31.94 25.58
CA PRO A 88 -26.17 -31.00 24.52
C PRO A 88 -25.16 -31.55 23.50
N PHE A 89 -25.45 -31.45 22.20
CA PHE A 89 -24.49 -31.78 21.15
C PHE A 89 -23.62 -30.53 20.92
N GLU A 90 -22.39 -30.56 21.39
CA GLU A 90 -21.37 -29.54 21.12
C GLU A 90 -20.28 -30.19 20.28
N THR A 91 -20.14 -29.71 19.04
CA THR A 91 -19.19 -30.25 18.06
C THR A 91 -17.91 -29.44 18.05
N ALA A 92 -16.77 -30.13 17.94
CA ALA A 92 -15.47 -29.53 17.69
C ALA A 92 -15.24 -29.17 16.20
N ILE A 93 -16.05 -29.76 15.30
CA ILE A 93 -15.90 -29.61 13.84
C ILE A 93 -16.37 -28.23 13.37
N VAL A 94 -17.48 -27.74 13.93
CA VAL A 94 -18.08 -26.45 13.55
C VAL A 94 -18.46 -25.68 14.80
N GLU A 95 -17.81 -24.53 15.04
CA GLU A 95 -18.17 -23.66 16.17
C GLU A 95 -19.66 -23.30 16.19
N ARG A 96 -20.26 -23.35 17.38
CA ARG A 96 -21.67 -23.01 17.59
C ARG A 96 -21.94 -21.58 17.05
N TYR A 97 -23.00 -21.44 16.26
CA TYR A 97 -23.41 -20.18 15.59
C TYR A 97 -22.53 -19.67 14.46
N LYS A 98 -21.48 -20.35 14.06
CA LYS A 98 -20.67 -19.98 12.92
C LYS A 98 -21.38 -20.38 11.63
N ARG A 99 -21.64 -19.41 10.76
CA ARG A 99 -22.29 -19.62 9.47
C ARG A 99 -21.32 -19.74 8.30
N ARG A 100 -20.03 -19.47 8.55
CA ARG A 100 -18.96 -19.47 7.56
C ARG A 100 -17.74 -20.20 8.08
N GLU A 101 -17.06 -20.86 7.19
CA GLU A 101 -15.73 -21.39 7.45
C GLU A 101 -14.76 -20.25 7.75
N SER A 102 -13.80 -20.45 8.66
CA SER A 102 -12.81 -19.43 9.04
C SER A 102 -12.04 -18.89 7.86
N SER A 103 -11.67 -19.76 6.93
CA SER A 103 -10.94 -19.41 5.72
C SER A 103 -11.73 -18.48 4.77
N VAL A 104 -13.06 -18.58 4.74
CA VAL A 104 -13.93 -17.66 3.99
C VAL A 104 -13.95 -16.28 4.69
N GLU A 105 -14.07 -16.26 6.01
CA GLU A 105 -13.99 -14.99 6.77
C GLU A 105 -12.65 -14.31 6.59
N GLU A 106 -11.53 -15.06 6.66
CA GLU A 106 -10.17 -14.56 6.41
C GLU A 106 -10.02 -14.00 5.00
N ALA A 107 -10.53 -14.69 3.98
CA ALA A 107 -10.48 -14.22 2.61
C ALA A 107 -11.26 -12.91 2.41
N LEU A 108 -12.46 -12.78 3.01
CA LEU A 108 -13.24 -11.54 2.98
C LEU A 108 -12.50 -10.37 3.61
N VAL A 109 -11.84 -10.64 4.73
CA VAL A 109 -11.00 -9.70 5.45
C VAL A 109 -9.82 -9.26 4.58
N GLU A 110 -9.09 -10.21 3.99
CA GLU A 110 -7.95 -9.91 3.13
C GLU A 110 -8.38 -9.15 1.87
N MET A 111 -9.53 -9.45 1.26
CA MET A 111 -10.08 -8.67 0.16
C MET A 111 -10.29 -7.21 0.56
N TYR A 112 -10.86 -6.96 1.74
CA TYR A 112 -11.05 -5.60 2.25
C TYR A 112 -9.71 -4.90 2.52
N LEU A 113 -8.78 -5.58 3.20
CA LEU A 113 -7.44 -5.05 3.48
C LEU A 113 -6.64 -4.78 2.20
N ALA A 114 -6.81 -5.63 1.17
CA ALA A 114 -6.28 -5.41 -0.16
C ALA A 114 -6.94 -4.22 -0.87
N GLY A 115 -8.09 -3.73 -0.33
CA GLY A 115 -8.82 -2.55 -0.78
C GLY A 115 -9.85 -2.83 -1.87
N VAL A 116 -10.41 -4.03 -1.89
CA VAL A 116 -11.62 -4.32 -2.66
C VAL A 116 -12.78 -3.60 -1.99
N SER A 117 -13.60 -2.87 -2.75
CA SER A 117 -14.78 -2.22 -2.18
C SER A 117 -15.77 -3.27 -1.66
N VAL A 118 -16.51 -2.93 -0.60
CA VAL A 118 -17.47 -3.83 0.02
C VAL A 118 -18.50 -4.35 -1.00
N ARG A 119 -18.96 -3.47 -1.91
CA ARG A 119 -19.88 -3.86 -2.99
C ARG A 119 -19.26 -4.88 -3.95
N ARG A 120 -17.99 -4.68 -4.34
CA ARG A 120 -17.30 -5.61 -5.23
C ARG A 120 -16.96 -6.94 -4.54
N VAL A 121 -16.89 -6.98 -3.21
CA VAL A 121 -16.78 -8.23 -2.46
C VAL A 121 -18.00 -9.09 -2.69
N GLU A 122 -19.21 -8.52 -2.77
CA GLU A 122 -20.46 -9.25 -3.07
C GLU A 122 -20.35 -9.95 -4.43
N ASP A 123 -19.91 -9.24 -5.48
CA ASP A 123 -19.75 -9.80 -6.83
C ASP A 123 -18.70 -10.92 -6.87
N ILE A 124 -17.57 -10.70 -6.16
CA ILE A 124 -16.48 -11.68 -6.08
C ILE A 124 -16.93 -12.93 -5.33
N THR A 125 -17.66 -12.78 -4.23
CA THR A 125 -18.13 -13.93 -3.44
C THR A 125 -19.18 -14.75 -4.19
N GLU A 126 -20.04 -14.08 -4.96
CA GLU A 126 -20.97 -14.76 -5.84
C GLU A 126 -20.24 -15.57 -6.93
N ALA A 127 -19.22 -14.97 -7.56
CA ALA A 127 -18.44 -15.62 -8.61
C ALA A 127 -17.57 -16.79 -8.09
N LEU A 128 -17.05 -16.70 -6.86
CA LEU A 128 -16.15 -17.71 -6.30
C LEU A 128 -16.88 -18.82 -5.54
N TRP A 129 -17.97 -18.50 -4.87
CA TRP A 129 -18.65 -19.42 -3.94
C TRP A 129 -20.14 -19.60 -4.23
N GLY A 130 -20.66 -18.98 -5.29
CA GLY A 130 -22.09 -19.06 -5.65
C GLY A 130 -23.02 -18.36 -4.66
N THR A 131 -22.49 -17.63 -3.68
CA THR A 131 -23.28 -16.93 -2.65
C THR A 131 -22.86 -15.49 -2.49
N ARG A 132 -23.82 -14.58 -2.39
CA ARG A 132 -23.57 -13.16 -2.09
C ARG A 132 -23.38 -12.95 -0.60
N VAL A 133 -22.22 -12.47 -0.22
CA VAL A 133 -21.95 -12.00 1.14
C VAL A 133 -22.35 -10.54 1.24
N SER A 134 -23.40 -10.23 1.99
CA SER A 134 -23.91 -8.85 2.10
C SER A 134 -22.85 -7.87 2.65
N SER A 135 -22.94 -6.63 2.19
CA SER A 135 -22.09 -5.51 2.64
C SER A 135 -22.11 -5.33 4.17
N GLY A 136 -23.24 -5.54 4.81
CA GLY A 136 -23.36 -5.53 6.27
C GLY A 136 -22.56 -6.63 6.97
N THR A 137 -22.42 -7.80 6.34
CA THR A 137 -21.56 -8.89 6.86
C THR A 137 -20.09 -8.54 6.75
N VAL A 138 -19.65 -8.03 5.60
CA VAL A 138 -18.26 -7.57 5.39
C VAL A 138 -17.93 -6.46 6.39
N SER A 139 -18.85 -5.51 6.61
CA SER A 139 -18.67 -4.44 7.59
C SER A 139 -18.50 -4.98 9.02
N ARG A 140 -19.30 -5.96 9.44
CA ARG A 140 -19.16 -6.60 10.76
C ARG A 140 -17.85 -7.38 10.93
N LEU A 141 -17.40 -8.07 9.88
CA LEU A 141 -16.10 -8.74 9.89
C LEU A 141 -14.95 -7.73 10.01
N ASN A 142 -15.04 -6.60 9.32
CA ASN A 142 -14.06 -5.52 9.42
C ASN A 142 -13.96 -4.97 10.85
N GLN A 143 -15.07 -4.83 11.57
CA GLN A 143 -15.04 -4.39 12.98
C GLN A 143 -14.26 -5.36 13.89
N LYS A 144 -14.31 -6.68 13.62
CA LYS A 144 -13.50 -7.66 14.38
C LYS A 144 -12.01 -7.42 14.19
N ILE A 145 -11.59 -6.94 13.02
CA ILE A 145 -10.19 -6.69 12.69
C ILE A 145 -9.70 -5.36 13.27
N TYR A 146 -10.59 -4.41 13.51
CA TYR A 146 -10.21 -3.09 14.03
C TYR A 146 -9.34 -3.20 15.28
N ARG A 147 -9.59 -4.17 16.16
CA ARG A 147 -8.75 -4.43 17.34
C ARG A 147 -7.30 -4.76 16.95
N HIS A 148 -7.08 -5.57 15.92
CA HIS A 148 -5.74 -5.91 15.45
C HIS A 148 -5.06 -4.75 14.73
N ILE A 149 -5.83 -3.93 14.02
CA ILE A 149 -5.33 -2.71 13.35
C ILE A 149 -4.96 -1.68 14.41
N GLU A 150 -5.79 -1.50 15.44
CA GLU A 150 -5.53 -0.61 16.56
C GLU A 150 -4.28 -1.03 17.34
N ALA A 151 -4.13 -2.31 17.66
CA ALA A 151 -2.94 -2.83 18.31
C ALA A 151 -1.68 -2.58 17.46
N TRP A 152 -1.76 -2.79 16.13
CA TRP A 152 -0.66 -2.50 15.23
C TRP A 152 -0.34 -1.01 15.16
N ARG A 153 -1.35 -0.14 15.09
CA ARG A 153 -1.22 1.31 15.01
C ARG A 153 -0.56 1.89 16.25
N ASN A 154 -0.89 1.34 17.42
CA ASN A 154 -0.44 1.81 18.72
C ASN A 154 0.76 1.02 19.28
N ARG A 155 1.37 0.12 18.50
CA ARG A 155 2.54 -0.66 18.93
C ARG A 155 3.71 0.24 19.33
N GLY A 156 4.55 -0.22 20.26
CA GLY A 156 5.78 0.44 20.63
C GLY A 156 6.71 0.66 19.44
N ILE A 157 7.42 1.79 19.42
CA ILE A 157 8.42 2.12 18.41
C ILE A 157 9.78 1.72 18.97
N VAL A 158 10.44 0.74 18.33
CA VAL A 158 11.72 0.19 18.77
C VAL A 158 12.84 0.66 17.83
N GLY A 159 13.95 1.13 18.42
CA GLY A 159 15.10 1.63 17.67
C GLY A 159 15.14 3.15 17.59
N GLU A 160 16.09 3.66 16.82
CA GLU A 160 16.26 5.10 16.55
C GLU A 160 15.96 5.40 15.10
N PHE A 161 15.30 6.54 14.87
CA PHE A 161 14.86 6.98 13.56
C PHE A 161 15.42 8.37 13.23
N PRO A 162 16.64 8.45 12.69
CA PRO A 162 17.25 9.72 12.36
C PRO A 162 16.48 10.59 11.37
N TYR A 163 15.72 9.97 10.46
CA TYR A 163 14.89 10.67 9.48
C TYR A 163 13.44 10.31 9.63
N VAL A 164 12.59 11.32 9.77
CA VAL A 164 11.14 11.18 9.89
C VAL A 164 10.44 12.00 8.82
N TYR A 165 9.49 11.41 8.12
CA TYR A 165 8.66 12.06 7.11
C TYR A 165 7.24 12.19 7.66
N LEU A 166 6.68 13.39 7.59
CA LEU A 166 5.33 13.72 8.06
C LEU A 166 4.49 14.28 6.91
N ASP A 167 3.25 13.86 6.84
CA ASP A 167 2.28 14.40 5.88
C ASP A 167 0.85 14.05 6.32
N GLY A 168 -0.13 14.80 5.81
CA GLY A 168 -1.54 14.56 6.01
C GLY A 168 -2.26 14.14 4.74
N VAL A 169 -3.35 13.41 4.89
CA VAL A 169 -4.27 13.10 3.80
C VAL A 169 -5.68 13.49 4.19
N ILE A 170 -6.29 14.38 3.40
CA ILE A 170 -7.68 14.79 3.61
C ILE A 170 -8.59 13.75 2.97
N LEU A 171 -9.50 13.20 3.76
CA LEU A 171 -10.58 12.28 3.37
C LEU A 171 -11.93 12.92 3.64
N LYS A 172 -13.00 12.35 3.11
CA LYS A 172 -14.37 12.83 3.30
C LYS A 172 -15.12 11.89 4.23
N ARG A 173 -15.80 12.44 5.22
CA ARG A 173 -16.81 11.73 6.03
C ARG A 173 -18.19 12.31 5.75
N SER A 174 -19.21 11.47 5.79
CA SER A 174 -20.63 11.87 5.71
C SER A 174 -21.29 11.58 7.04
N TRP A 175 -21.82 12.61 7.68
CA TRP A 175 -22.52 12.49 8.95
C TRP A 175 -23.77 13.38 8.92
N ALA A 176 -24.91 12.81 9.26
CA ALA A 176 -26.20 13.54 9.31
C ALA A 176 -26.52 14.35 8.03
N GLY A 177 -26.17 13.82 6.84
CA GLY A 177 -26.39 14.50 5.57
C GLY A 177 -25.32 15.52 5.17
N GLU A 178 -24.37 15.84 6.07
CA GLU A 178 -23.25 16.74 5.78
C GLU A 178 -21.98 15.96 5.40
N VAL A 179 -21.23 16.48 4.43
CA VAL A 179 -19.92 15.96 4.06
C VAL A 179 -18.85 16.86 4.66
N LYS A 180 -18.09 16.34 5.63
CA LYS A 180 -16.97 17.05 6.27
C LYS A 180 -15.63 16.43 5.87
N ASN A 181 -14.61 17.26 5.80
CA ASN A 181 -13.24 16.80 5.63
C ASN A 181 -12.68 16.32 6.98
N ILE A 182 -11.97 15.21 6.95
CA ILE A 182 -11.13 14.74 8.05
C ILE A 182 -9.70 14.60 7.55
N SER A 183 -8.73 14.87 8.40
CA SER A 183 -7.33 14.66 8.10
C SER A 183 -6.84 13.35 8.72
N VAL A 184 -6.07 12.58 7.98
CA VAL A 184 -5.35 11.42 8.50
C VAL A 184 -3.86 11.74 8.45
N LEU A 185 -3.26 11.90 9.63
CA LEU A 185 -1.85 12.24 9.81
C LEU A 185 -1.02 10.97 9.76
N ILE A 186 0.11 11.00 9.03
CA ILE A 186 0.95 9.82 8.81
C ILE A 186 2.41 10.17 9.07
N ALA A 187 3.10 9.28 9.79
CA ALA A 187 4.53 9.35 10.02
C ALA A 187 5.25 8.10 9.52
N ILE A 188 6.34 8.32 8.78
CA ILE A 188 7.27 7.26 8.35
C ILE A 188 8.65 7.60 8.89
N GLY A 189 9.38 6.62 9.43
CA GLY A 189 10.78 6.77 9.83
C GLY A 189 11.72 5.94 8.98
N VAL A 190 12.97 6.38 8.89
CA VAL A 190 14.10 5.57 8.45
C VAL A 190 14.96 5.30 9.64
N GLY A 191 15.10 4.03 10.00
CA GLY A 191 15.88 3.57 11.14
C GLY A 191 17.40 3.66 10.89
N THR A 192 18.17 3.52 11.97
CA THR A 192 19.63 3.41 11.89
C THR A 192 20.11 2.21 11.08
N ASP A 193 19.27 1.21 10.89
CA ASP A 193 19.46 0.05 10.01
C ASP A 193 19.23 0.37 8.52
N GLY A 194 18.69 1.56 8.21
CA GLY A 194 18.38 2.03 6.86
C GLY A 194 17.06 1.51 6.29
N PHE A 195 16.24 0.80 7.08
CA PHE A 195 14.91 0.37 6.67
C PHE A 195 13.85 1.43 7.01
N ARG A 196 12.76 1.41 6.24
CA ARG A 196 11.62 2.29 6.49
C ARG A 196 10.60 1.60 7.37
N GLN A 197 10.03 2.35 8.28
CA GLN A 197 8.91 1.91 9.11
C GLN A 197 7.79 2.94 9.09
N ILE A 198 6.56 2.46 9.14
CA ILE A 198 5.41 3.30 9.43
C ILE A 198 5.39 3.48 10.96
N LEU A 199 5.67 4.69 11.42
CA LEU A 199 5.75 5.02 12.84
C LEU A 199 4.37 5.25 13.45
N GLY A 200 3.48 5.89 12.69
CA GLY A 200 2.14 6.15 13.19
C GLY A 200 1.17 6.63 12.12
N VAL A 201 -0.09 6.50 12.48
CA VAL A 201 -1.23 7.05 11.75
C VAL A 201 -2.30 7.46 12.77
N ALA A 202 -2.83 8.67 12.65
CA ALA A 202 -3.86 9.20 13.54
C ALA A 202 -4.89 10.00 12.75
N GLU A 203 -6.09 10.12 13.30
CA GLU A 203 -7.08 11.07 12.84
C GLU A 203 -6.75 12.44 13.42
N GLY A 204 -6.80 13.48 12.58
CA GLY A 204 -6.81 14.87 12.98
C GLY A 204 -8.10 15.51 12.49
N GLU A 205 -8.76 16.30 13.30
CA GLU A 205 -9.95 17.04 12.84
C GLU A 205 -9.58 18.00 11.71
N LYS A 206 -8.41 18.63 11.85
CA LYS A 206 -7.76 19.50 10.86
C LYS A 206 -6.25 19.27 10.89
N GLU A 207 -5.54 19.77 9.89
CA GLU A 207 -4.08 19.86 9.90
C GLU A 207 -3.64 21.11 10.68
N ASP A 208 -4.12 21.25 11.92
CA ASP A 208 -3.81 22.36 12.82
C ASP A 208 -2.67 22.00 13.80
N LEU A 209 -2.26 22.98 14.60
CA LEU A 209 -1.18 22.84 15.57
C LEU A 209 -1.49 21.75 16.61
N GLU A 210 -2.72 21.71 17.12
CA GLU A 210 -3.10 20.79 18.20
C GLU A 210 -3.14 19.35 17.72
N GLY A 211 -3.68 19.09 16.53
CA GLY A 211 -3.69 17.76 15.91
C GLY A 211 -2.27 17.23 15.68
N TRP A 212 -1.37 18.07 15.16
CA TRP A 212 0.03 17.69 14.96
C TRP A 212 0.77 17.52 16.27
N ARG A 213 0.57 18.41 17.26
CA ARG A 213 1.17 18.29 18.60
C ARG A 213 0.79 16.97 19.25
N SER A 214 -0.49 16.67 19.34
CA SER A 214 -1.01 15.43 19.91
C SER A 214 -0.43 14.21 19.21
N PHE A 215 -0.37 14.22 17.86
CA PHE A 215 0.19 13.13 17.10
C PHE A 215 1.70 12.92 17.37
N LEU A 216 2.50 14.00 17.40
CA LEU A 216 3.93 13.94 17.68
C LEU A 216 4.25 13.51 19.11
N CYS A 217 3.48 13.98 20.10
CA CYS A 217 3.57 13.52 21.48
C CYS A 217 3.26 12.02 21.57
N HIS A 218 2.17 11.56 20.95
CA HIS A 218 1.84 10.15 20.90
C HIS A 218 2.96 9.28 20.29
N LEU A 219 3.64 9.75 19.23
CA LEU A 219 4.79 9.03 18.66
C LEU A 219 5.95 8.96 19.66
N LYS A 220 6.21 10.04 20.39
CA LYS A 220 7.27 10.12 21.41
C LYS A 220 6.98 9.18 22.58
N ASP A 221 5.74 9.17 23.07
CA ASP A 221 5.28 8.29 24.17
C ASP A 221 5.39 6.81 23.79
N ARG A 222 5.20 6.49 22.52
CA ARG A 222 5.39 5.13 21.98
C ARG A 222 6.85 4.75 21.76
N GLY A 223 7.80 5.64 22.03
CA GLY A 223 9.24 5.38 21.99
C GLY A 223 9.98 5.94 20.79
N LEU A 224 9.40 6.89 20.02
CA LEU A 224 10.14 7.55 18.93
C LEU A 224 11.30 8.37 19.49
N LYS A 225 12.52 8.01 19.10
CA LYS A 225 13.77 8.66 19.56
C LYS A 225 14.83 8.72 18.45
N GLY A 226 15.89 9.50 18.70
CA GLY A 226 17.03 9.63 17.80
C GLY A 226 16.72 10.44 16.53
N VAL A 227 15.62 11.22 16.51
CA VAL A 227 15.21 12.04 15.38
C VAL A 227 16.20 13.19 15.20
N ARG A 228 16.81 13.28 14.01
CA ARG A 228 17.74 14.34 13.61
C ARG A 228 17.14 15.28 12.58
N LEU A 229 16.31 14.77 11.67
CA LEU A 229 15.69 15.55 10.62
C LEU A 229 14.24 15.12 10.42
N ILE A 230 13.32 16.10 10.44
CA ILE A 230 11.93 15.93 10.04
C ILE A 230 11.73 16.57 8.69
N ILE A 231 11.12 15.81 7.76
CA ILE A 231 10.81 16.22 6.39
C ILE A 231 9.30 16.33 6.23
N SER A 232 8.79 17.51 5.86
CA SER A 232 7.34 17.71 5.64
C SER A 232 7.07 18.82 4.62
N ASP A 233 5.79 19.07 4.36
CA ASP A 233 5.40 20.37 3.78
C ASP A 233 5.49 21.49 4.83
N ALA A 234 5.19 22.71 4.41
CA ALA A 234 5.23 23.87 5.29
C ALA A 234 3.84 24.23 5.83
N CYS A 235 3.08 23.23 6.26
CA CYS A 235 1.86 23.47 7.05
C CYS A 235 2.28 24.15 8.37
N ARG A 236 1.71 25.33 8.64
CA ARG A 236 2.10 26.14 9.80
C ARG A 236 1.97 25.40 11.12
N GLY A 237 0.82 24.75 11.35
CA GLY A 237 0.60 23.97 12.58
C GLY A 237 1.59 22.82 12.75
N LEU A 238 2.00 22.17 11.65
CA LEU A 238 3.01 21.11 11.70
C LEU A 238 4.40 21.65 12.08
N VAL A 239 4.82 22.74 11.46
CA VAL A 239 6.16 23.32 11.74
C VAL A 239 6.27 23.80 13.17
N GLU A 240 5.23 24.46 13.69
CA GLU A 240 5.14 24.91 15.08
C GLU A 240 5.15 23.70 16.05
N ALA A 241 4.37 22.65 15.79
CA ALA A 241 4.34 21.44 16.59
C ALA A 241 5.71 20.71 16.61
N VAL A 242 6.39 20.65 15.47
CA VAL A 242 7.75 20.07 15.40
C VAL A 242 8.74 20.83 16.26
N ALA A 243 8.74 22.16 16.20
CA ALA A 243 9.62 23.00 17.01
C ALA A 243 9.36 22.83 18.52
N GLU A 244 8.11 22.61 18.90
CA GLU A 244 7.70 22.43 20.29
C GLU A 244 8.05 21.02 20.83
N VAL A 245 7.69 19.97 20.10
CA VAL A 245 7.84 18.57 20.59
C VAL A 245 9.26 18.04 20.36
N PHE A 246 9.94 18.50 19.31
CA PHE A 246 11.30 18.08 18.92
C PHE A 246 12.25 19.28 18.74
N PRO A 247 12.51 20.11 19.77
CA PRO A 247 13.26 21.38 19.66
C PRO A 247 14.71 21.21 19.21
N LYS A 248 15.29 20.02 19.33
CA LYS A 248 16.68 19.72 18.92
C LYS A 248 16.77 19.06 17.54
N THR A 249 15.65 18.97 16.81
CA THR A 249 15.57 18.30 15.52
C THR A 249 15.53 19.34 14.39
N ASP A 250 16.32 19.13 13.37
CA ASP A 250 16.26 19.96 12.17
C ASP A 250 14.96 19.72 11.41
N TRP A 251 14.45 20.76 10.79
CA TRP A 251 13.30 20.67 9.89
C TRP A 251 13.71 20.96 8.44
N GLN A 252 13.23 20.14 7.51
CA GLN A 252 13.41 20.25 6.07
C GLN A 252 12.07 20.41 5.38
N ARG A 253 11.86 21.55 4.74
CA ARG A 253 10.71 21.72 3.85
C ARG A 253 10.87 20.87 2.60
N CYS A 254 9.83 20.11 2.23
CA CYS A 254 9.82 19.33 1.00
C CYS A 254 10.01 20.21 -0.23
N VAL A 255 11.07 19.98 -0.99
CA VAL A 255 11.42 20.74 -2.20
C VAL A 255 10.29 20.68 -3.25
N VAL A 256 9.60 19.55 -3.37
CA VAL A 256 8.50 19.39 -4.35
C VAL A 256 7.29 20.24 -3.97
N HIS A 257 6.92 20.28 -2.68
CA HIS A 257 5.84 21.13 -2.20
C HIS A 257 6.21 22.61 -2.32
N PHE A 258 7.44 22.98 -2.02
CA PHE A 258 7.92 24.33 -2.26
C PHE A 258 7.80 24.75 -3.73
N TYR A 259 8.22 23.88 -4.68
CA TYR A 259 8.05 24.18 -6.10
C TYR A 259 6.58 24.35 -6.49
N ARG A 260 5.67 23.50 -6.01
CA ARG A 260 4.23 23.63 -6.26
C ARG A 260 3.70 24.97 -5.76
N ASN A 261 4.15 25.41 -4.57
CA ASN A 261 3.76 26.70 -4.02
C ASN A 261 4.27 27.86 -4.87
N VAL A 262 5.50 27.80 -5.40
CA VAL A 262 5.99 28.81 -6.34
C VAL A 262 5.19 28.80 -7.64
N PHE A 263 4.88 27.61 -8.19
CA PHE A 263 4.13 27.50 -9.46
C PHE A 263 2.72 28.05 -9.36
N SER A 264 2.07 28.04 -8.18
CA SER A 264 0.73 28.64 -8.01
C SER A 264 0.72 30.17 -8.25
N HIS A 265 1.90 30.80 -8.24
CA HIS A 265 2.08 32.22 -8.53
C HIS A 265 2.70 32.49 -9.90
N VAL A 266 2.77 31.47 -10.77
CA VAL A 266 3.39 31.55 -12.10
C VAL A 266 2.35 31.22 -13.18
N PRO A 267 2.19 32.03 -14.23
CA PRO A 267 1.34 31.71 -15.37
C PRO A 267 1.74 30.38 -16.02
N ASN A 268 0.76 29.60 -16.46
CA ASN A 268 0.97 28.24 -16.99
C ASN A 268 2.05 28.18 -18.08
N GLY A 269 2.11 29.14 -18.98
CA GLY A 269 3.11 29.19 -20.06
C GLY A 269 4.56 29.36 -19.58
N LYS A 270 4.79 29.90 -18.37
CA LYS A 270 6.12 30.12 -17.80
C LYS A 270 6.54 29.04 -16.76
N VAL A 271 5.64 28.15 -16.37
CA VAL A 271 5.91 27.13 -15.33
C VAL A 271 7.12 26.26 -15.69
N ALA A 272 7.26 25.84 -16.95
CA ALA A 272 8.37 25.00 -17.39
C ALA A 272 9.74 25.71 -17.25
N GLU A 273 9.79 27.02 -17.56
CA GLU A 273 11.00 27.84 -17.41
C GLU A 273 11.36 27.99 -15.94
N VAL A 274 10.41 28.41 -15.11
CA VAL A 274 10.61 28.56 -13.65
C VAL A 274 10.99 27.23 -12.99
N ALA A 275 10.42 26.12 -13.43
CA ALA A 275 10.77 24.80 -12.91
C ALA A 275 12.25 24.44 -13.18
N ARG A 276 12.80 24.80 -14.35
CA ARG A 276 14.22 24.61 -14.63
C ARG A 276 15.10 25.47 -13.72
N MET A 277 14.72 26.74 -13.51
CA MET A 277 15.42 27.65 -12.61
C MET A 277 15.43 27.11 -11.16
N LEU A 278 14.28 26.73 -10.60
CA LEU A 278 14.19 26.19 -9.24
C LEU A 278 14.99 24.90 -9.07
N LYS A 279 14.98 24.00 -10.06
CA LYS A 279 15.80 22.78 -10.03
C LYS A 279 17.29 23.08 -10.00
N ALA A 280 17.76 24.16 -10.66
CA ALA A 280 19.15 24.56 -10.65
C ALA A 280 19.63 24.96 -9.25
N ILE A 281 18.75 25.49 -8.37
CA ILE A 281 19.11 25.79 -6.97
C ILE A 281 19.52 24.51 -6.22
N HIS A 282 18.73 23.44 -6.36
CA HIS A 282 18.91 22.19 -5.63
C HIS A 282 19.82 21.19 -6.38
N ALA A 283 20.45 21.61 -7.47
CA ALA A 283 21.46 20.86 -8.21
C ALA A 283 22.88 21.27 -7.86
N GLN A 284 23.04 22.27 -6.98
CA GLN A 284 24.36 22.76 -6.56
C GLN A 284 25.05 21.77 -5.61
N GLU A 285 26.36 21.81 -5.60
CA GLU A 285 27.26 20.95 -4.81
C GLU A 285 27.23 21.21 -3.30
N ASP A 286 26.92 22.46 -2.90
CA ASP A 286 26.86 22.84 -1.49
C ASP A 286 25.81 23.92 -1.21
N ARG A 287 25.57 24.19 0.09
CA ARG A 287 24.59 25.18 0.55
C ARG A 287 24.94 26.61 0.12
N ARG A 288 26.22 26.96 0.03
CA ARG A 288 26.69 28.32 -0.34
C ARG A 288 26.39 28.58 -1.82
N ALA A 289 26.74 27.64 -2.69
CA ALA A 289 26.45 27.73 -4.12
C ALA A 289 24.93 27.75 -4.36
N ALA A 290 24.14 26.93 -3.63
CA ALA A 290 22.69 26.93 -3.71
C ALA A 290 22.09 28.31 -3.30
N LYS A 291 22.59 28.94 -2.24
CA LYS A 291 22.14 30.27 -1.84
C LYS A 291 22.51 31.36 -2.88
N SER A 292 23.70 31.30 -3.45
CA SER A 292 24.10 32.21 -4.53
C SER A 292 23.16 32.03 -5.74
N LYS A 293 22.93 30.78 -6.14
CA LYS A 293 22.03 30.48 -7.26
C LYS A 293 20.58 30.90 -7.01
N ALA A 294 20.10 30.79 -5.77
CA ALA A 294 18.79 31.29 -5.40
C ALA A 294 18.65 32.80 -5.58
N LYS A 295 19.69 33.60 -5.20
CA LYS A 295 19.70 35.07 -5.40
C LYS A 295 19.63 35.44 -6.89
N GLU A 296 20.41 34.76 -7.75
CA GLU A 296 20.36 34.95 -9.20
C GLU A 296 18.98 34.67 -9.77
N ILE A 297 18.34 33.59 -9.29
CA ILE A 297 17.01 33.22 -9.76
C ILE A 297 15.96 34.20 -9.27
N VAL A 298 16.04 34.71 -8.05
CA VAL A 298 15.16 35.78 -7.56
C VAL A 298 15.24 37.01 -8.45
N ALA A 299 16.46 37.46 -8.82
CA ALA A 299 16.65 38.55 -9.75
C ALA A 299 15.98 38.28 -11.10
N ARG A 300 16.19 37.07 -11.67
CA ARG A 300 15.58 36.65 -12.92
C ARG A 300 14.07 36.60 -12.89
N LEU A 301 13.48 36.14 -11.78
CA LEU A 301 12.03 36.14 -11.58
C LEU A 301 11.47 37.56 -11.53
N LYS A 302 12.17 38.51 -10.89
CA LYS A 302 11.79 39.92 -10.87
C LYS A 302 11.83 40.54 -12.29
N GLU A 303 12.85 40.24 -13.10
CA GLU A 303 12.91 40.65 -14.53
C GLU A 303 11.73 40.09 -15.36
N LEU A 304 11.36 38.85 -15.11
CA LEU A 304 10.21 38.19 -15.75
C LEU A 304 8.86 38.73 -15.24
N LYS A 305 8.85 39.74 -14.38
CA LYS A 305 7.68 40.34 -13.74
C LYS A 305 6.88 39.36 -12.85
N LEU A 306 7.54 38.33 -12.33
CA LEU A 306 6.95 37.31 -11.42
C LEU A 306 7.27 37.67 -9.95
N ARG A 307 6.81 38.85 -9.50
CA ARG A 307 7.20 39.41 -8.20
C ARG A 307 6.83 38.50 -7.02
N THR A 308 5.59 38.03 -6.95
CA THR A 308 5.12 37.15 -5.87
C THR A 308 5.90 35.84 -5.79
N ALA A 309 6.22 35.23 -6.94
CA ALA A 309 7.06 34.03 -7.01
C ALA A 309 8.49 34.34 -6.55
N ALA A 310 9.06 35.50 -6.91
CA ALA A 310 10.37 35.93 -6.47
C ALA A 310 10.45 36.13 -4.96
N GLU A 311 9.47 36.83 -4.37
CA GLU A 311 9.37 37.05 -2.92
C GLU A 311 9.25 35.73 -2.15
N LEU A 312 8.43 34.79 -2.64
CA LEU A 312 8.30 33.48 -2.02
C LEU A 312 9.63 32.70 -2.04
N VAL A 313 10.37 32.75 -3.16
CA VAL A 313 11.69 32.12 -3.25
C VAL A 313 12.67 32.82 -2.31
N GLU A 314 12.71 34.13 -2.31
CA GLU A 314 13.62 34.93 -1.48
C GLU A 314 13.46 34.65 0.02
N GLN A 315 12.22 34.58 0.50
CA GLN A 315 11.87 34.38 1.91
C GLN A 315 11.97 32.93 2.38
N LYS A 316 11.66 31.96 1.50
CA LYS A 316 11.35 30.58 1.91
C LYS A 316 12.29 29.50 1.35
N VAL A 317 13.22 29.86 0.45
CA VAL A 317 14.10 28.86 -0.17
C VAL A 317 15.05 28.21 0.83
N GLU A 318 15.48 28.95 1.86
CA GLU A 318 16.40 28.41 2.88
C GLU A 318 15.80 27.24 3.67
N GLU A 319 14.48 27.24 3.89
CA GLU A 319 13.75 26.14 4.52
C GLU A 319 13.91 24.82 3.75
N THR A 320 14.24 24.89 2.46
CA THR A 320 14.43 23.74 1.57
C THR A 320 15.89 23.25 1.49
N MET A 321 16.82 23.89 2.20
CA MET A 321 18.27 23.64 2.11
C MET A 321 18.85 22.95 3.34
N THR A 322 18.04 22.56 4.31
CA THR A 322 18.50 21.93 5.56
C THR A 322 19.24 20.62 5.27
N TYR A 323 18.83 19.88 4.23
CA TYR A 323 19.43 18.61 3.84
C TYR A 323 20.93 18.70 3.51
N TYR A 324 21.46 19.89 3.17
CA TYR A 324 22.90 20.08 2.92
C TYR A 324 23.78 19.83 4.15
N ALA A 325 23.22 19.93 5.37
CA ALA A 325 23.92 19.58 6.60
C ALA A 325 24.16 18.09 6.79
N TYR A 326 23.52 17.26 5.96
CA TYR A 326 23.52 15.80 6.04
C TYR A 326 24.41 15.17 4.95
N PRO A 327 24.74 13.87 5.04
CA PRO A 327 25.55 13.19 4.03
C PRO A 327 24.99 13.35 2.62
N SER A 328 25.83 13.69 1.65
CA SER A 328 25.42 13.92 0.24
C SER A 328 24.75 12.71 -0.40
N THR A 329 25.14 11.50 0.01
CA THR A 329 24.50 10.25 -0.42
C THR A 329 23.03 10.13 -0.01
N HIS A 330 22.58 10.90 1.01
CA HIS A 330 21.20 10.91 1.50
C HIS A 330 20.34 12.02 0.88
N TRP A 331 20.94 13.07 0.31
CA TRP A 331 20.22 14.25 -0.17
C TRP A 331 19.03 13.96 -1.06
N ARG A 332 19.20 13.01 -1.98
CA ARG A 332 18.11 12.63 -2.90
C ARG A 332 16.86 12.13 -2.17
N GLN A 333 17.04 11.43 -1.07
CA GLN A 333 15.98 10.85 -0.27
C GLN A 333 15.35 11.86 0.69
N ILE A 334 16.19 12.68 1.36
CA ILE A 334 15.75 13.53 2.48
C ILE A 334 15.28 14.93 2.06
N ARG A 335 15.59 15.41 0.86
CA ARG A 335 15.12 16.71 0.37
C ARG A 335 13.65 16.77 -0.03
N THR A 336 12.99 15.62 -0.13
CA THR A 336 11.59 15.52 -0.58
C THR A 336 10.79 14.54 0.25
N ASN A 337 9.49 14.75 0.34
CA ASN A 337 8.53 13.86 1.01
C ASN A 337 8.01 12.72 0.10
N ASN A 338 8.69 12.44 -1.02
CA ASN A 338 8.29 11.44 -2.02
C ASN A 338 8.00 10.03 -1.45
N PRO A 339 8.74 9.52 -0.44
CA PRO A 339 8.44 8.22 0.13
C PRO A 339 7.03 8.14 0.70
N LEU A 340 6.59 9.20 1.37
CA LEU A 340 5.28 9.30 1.99
C LEU A 340 4.20 9.68 0.97
N GLU A 341 4.49 10.58 0.01
CA GLU A 341 3.57 10.92 -1.08
C GLU A 341 3.10 9.69 -1.88
N ARG A 342 3.99 8.71 -2.12
CA ARG A 342 3.63 7.46 -2.80
C ARG A 342 2.62 6.64 -2.02
N ILE A 343 2.79 6.56 -0.72
CA ILE A 343 1.86 5.86 0.19
C ILE A 343 0.52 6.59 0.24
N ILE A 344 0.55 7.91 0.39
CA ILE A 344 -0.67 8.74 0.40
C ILE A 344 -1.45 8.59 -0.92
N ARG A 345 -0.75 8.51 -2.05
CA ARG A 345 -1.38 8.26 -3.35
C ARG A 345 -2.11 6.91 -3.37
N GLU A 346 -1.51 5.88 -2.80
CA GLU A 346 -2.13 4.57 -2.68
C GLU A 346 -3.34 4.58 -1.75
N ILE A 347 -3.27 5.28 -0.62
CA ILE A 347 -4.41 5.48 0.29
C ILE A 347 -5.53 6.22 -0.47
N ARG A 348 -5.23 7.34 -1.12
CA ARG A 348 -6.22 8.12 -1.91
C ARG A 348 -6.88 7.29 -3.01
N ARG A 349 -6.11 6.41 -3.68
CA ARG A 349 -6.66 5.52 -4.70
C ARG A 349 -7.73 4.59 -4.13
N ARG A 350 -7.54 4.12 -2.90
CA ARG A 350 -8.47 3.22 -2.21
C ARG A 350 -9.67 3.95 -1.62
N THR A 351 -9.42 5.07 -0.98
CA THR A 351 -10.48 5.86 -0.34
C THR A 351 -11.43 6.51 -1.35
N ARG A 352 -10.96 6.82 -2.56
CA ARG A 352 -11.83 7.32 -3.66
C ARG A 352 -12.93 6.34 -4.03
N VAL A 353 -12.69 5.04 -3.94
CA VAL A 353 -13.69 4.01 -4.25
C VAL A 353 -14.80 3.99 -3.21
N VAL A 354 -14.48 4.32 -1.95
CA VAL A 354 -15.44 4.41 -0.85
C VAL A 354 -16.30 5.68 -0.95
N GLY A 355 -15.72 6.76 -1.50
CA GLY A 355 -16.38 8.07 -1.62
C GLY A 355 -16.34 8.84 -0.30
N ALA A 356 -17.32 8.65 0.58
CA ALA A 356 -17.37 9.24 1.91
C ALA A 356 -17.48 8.13 2.98
N PHE A 357 -16.81 8.34 4.10
CA PHE A 357 -16.84 7.40 5.24
C PHE A 357 -17.99 7.78 6.19
N PRO A 358 -18.58 6.82 6.92
CA PRO A 358 -19.61 7.13 7.90
C PRO A 358 -19.06 7.97 9.07
N ASP A 359 -17.79 7.73 9.43
CA ASP A 359 -17.09 8.41 10.55
C ASP A 359 -15.58 8.48 10.30
N GLY A 360 -14.86 9.24 11.12
CA GLY A 360 -13.41 9.38 11.05
C GLY A 360 -12.68 8.09 11.41
N HIS A 361 -13.21 7.34 12.40
CA HIS A 361 -12.62 6.07 12.82
C HIS A 361 -12.58 5.04 11.68
N SER A 362 -13.66 4.90 10.91
CA SER A 362 -13.72 4.02 9.74
C SER A 362 -12.71 4.42 8.67
N ALA A 363 -12.51 5.73 8.43
CA ALA A 363 -11.51 6.23 7.50
C ALA A 363 -10.09 5.95 8.01
N LEU A 364 -9.85 6.16 9.29
CA LEU A 364 -8.57 5.85 9.96
C LEU A 364 -8.25 4.36 9.87
N MET A 365 -9.23 3.48 10.17
CA MET A 365 -9.05 2.03 10.12
C MET A 365 -8.70 1.53 8.73
N LEU A 366 -9.35 2.04 7.67
CA LEU A 366 -9.00 1.68 6.29
C LEU A 366 -7.60 2.17 5.92
N ALA A 367 -7.24 3.40 6.29
CA ALA A 367 -5.90 3.94 6.05
C ALA A 367 -4.83 3.12 6.81
N ALA A 368 -5.07 2.81 8.09
CA ALA A 368 -4.16 2.02 8.91
C ALA A 368 -4.01 0.58 8.41
N ALA A 369 -5.10 -0.06 7.99
CA ALA A 369 -5.08 -1.38 7.37
C ALA A 369 -4.22 -1.38 6.10
N ARG A 370 -4.38 -0.37 5.25
CA ARG A 370 -3.58 -0.24 4.03
C ARG A 370 -2.11 0.02 4.33
N LEU A 371 -1.81 0.84 5.31
CA LEU A 371 -0.44 1.10 5.77
C LEU A 371 0.21 -0.17 6.33
N ARG A 372 -0.50 -0.96 7.13
CA ARG A 372 -0.06 -2.27 7.63
C ARG A 372 0.29 -3.22 6.49
N HIS A 373 -0.58 -3.32 5.49
CA HIS A 373 -0.32 -4.12 4.30
C HIS A 373 0.94 -3.66 3.56
N ILE A 374 1.10 -2.35 3.30
CA ILE A 374 2.29 -1.78 2.65
C ILE A 374 3.55 -2.11 3.46
N ALA A 375 3.51 -2.00 4.79
CA ALA A 375 4.64 -2.31 5.66
C ALA A 375 5.09 -3.78 5.55
N SER A 376 4.18 -4.72 5.31
CA SER A 376 4.48 -6.15 5.13
C SER A 376 5.06 -6.51 3.75
N THR A 377 4.96 -5.61 2.77
CA THR A 377 5.45 -5.83 1.40
C THR A 377 6.97 -5.56 1.27
N LYS A 378 7.48 -5.67 0.06
CA LYS A 378 8.87 -5.28 -0.29
C LYS A 378 9.20 -3.84 0.13
N TRP A 379 8.20 -2.98 0.34
CA TRP A 379 8.41 -1.60 0.78
C TRP A 379 9.06 -1.52 2.18
N GLY A 380 8.60 -2.30 3.14
CA GLY A 380 9.17 -2.35 4.50
C GLY A 380 10.39 -3.28 4.61
N LYS A 381 10.50 -4.29 3.72
CA LYS A 381 11.54 -5.32 3.77
C LYS A 381 12.80 -4.96 2.97
N ARG A 382 12.79 -3.87 2.20
CA ARG A 382 13.94 -3.43 1.39
C ARG A 382 14.65 -2.28 2.09
N ARG A 383 15.94 -2.39 2.27
CA ARG A 383 16.80 -1.30 2.75
C ARG A 383 16.64 -0.07 1.86
N TYR A 384 16.34 1.08 2.46
CA TYR A 384 16.01 2.31 1.75
C TYR A 384 17.24 3.20 1.52
N MET A 385 18.12 3.28 2.52
CA MET A 385 19.39 4.00 2.42
C MET A 385 20.47 3.37 3.31
N ARG A 386 21.71 3.73 3.03
CA ARG A 386 22.87 3.33 3.85
C ARG A 386 23.06 4.39 4.92
N MET A 387 23.03 4.02 6.20
CA MET A 387 23.08 4.96 7.32
C MET A 387 24.50 5.21 7.85
N GLU A 388 25.47 4.39 7.44
CA GLU A 388 26.85 4.50 7.88
C GLU A 388 27.46 5.91 7.74
N PRO A 389 27.19 6.67 6.62
CA PRO A 389 27.72 8.04 6.48
C PRO A 389 27.16 9.05 7.48
N LEU A 390 25.97 8.76 8.06
CA LEU A 390 25.37 9.59 9.11
C LEU A 390 25.88 9.23 10.50
N LEU A 391 26.08 7.93 10.75
CA LEU A 391 26.44 7.40 12.06
C LEU A 391 27.95 7.53 12.33
N ASN A 392 28.78 7.37 11.30
CA ASN A 392 30.24 7.46 11.38
C ASN A 392 30.81 8.53 10.44
N PRO A 393 30.75 9.83 10.82
CA PRO A 393 31.22 10.92 9.94
C PRO A 393 32.72 10.85 9.62
N GLN A 394 33.52 10.15 10.44
CA GLN A 394 34.98 10.04 10.26
C GLN A 394 35.38 9.10 9.10
N SER A 395 34.52 8.19 8.67
CA SER A 395 34.78 7.34 7.50
C SER A 395 34.79 8.12 6.17
N ARG A 396 34.41 9.41 6.19
CA ARG A 396 34.48 10.32 5.04
C ARG A 396 35.93 10.73 4.67
N ARG A 397 36.88 10.69 5.63
CA ARG A 397 38.28 11.11 5.40
C ARG A 397 39.19 10.03 4.83
N GLN A 398 38.71 8.77 4.71
CA GLN A 398 39.54 7.63 4.32
C GLN A 398 39.13 6.98 2.97
N ARG A 399 38.36 7.62 2.11
CA ARG A 399 38.27 7.16 0.72
C ARG A 399 39.45 7.74 -0.05
N PRO A 400 40.40 6.91 -0.51
CA PRO A 400 41.43 7.38 -1.39
C PRO A 400 40.80 7.87 -2.70
N GLU A 401 41.33 9.00 -3.23
CA GLU A 401 40.93 9.63 -4.50
C GLU A 401 41.02 8.68 -5.72
N ASN A 402 41.63 7.51 -5.56
CA ASN A 402 41.86 6.54 -6.63
C ASN A 402 40.61 5.79 -7.15
N GLN A 403 39.41 5.97 -6.52
CA GLN A 403 38.18 5.34 -7.07
C GLN A 403 37.37 6.24 -8.00
N VAL A 404 37.69 7.53 -8.08
CA VAL A 404 37.04 8.43 -9.04
C VAL A 404 37.71 8.29 -10.41
N GLU A 405 39.00 8.00 -10.45
CA GLU A 405 39.78 7.81 -11.68
C GLU A 405 39.50 6.47 -12.36
N SER A 406 39.30 5.39 -11.60
CA SER A 406 38.93 4.09 -12.18
C SER A 406 37.52 4.09 -12.80
N HIS A 407 36.55 4.80 -12.18
CA HIS A 407 35.19 4.91 -12.75
C HIS A 407 35.14 5.88 -13.96
N ARG A 408 36.09 6.81 -14.05
CA ARG A 408 36.22 7.70 -15.21
C ARG A 408 36.82 6.97 -16.39
N LEU A 409 37.83 6.13 -16.14
CA LEU A 409 38.48 5.28 -17.15
C LEU A 409 37.53 4.17 -17.67
N GLU A 410 36.71 3.55 -16.82
CA GLU A 410 35.70 2.58 -17.24
C GLU A 410 34.56 3.20 -18.07
N THR A 411 34.16 4.45 -17.75
CA THR A 411 33.13 5.13 -18.53
C THR A 411 33.65 5.71 -19.86
N GLU A 412 34.92 6.06 -19.97
CA GLU A 412 35.55 6.44 -21.23
C GLU A 412 35.81 5.23 -22.13
N SER A 413 36.28 4.11 -21.58
CA SER A 413 36.44 2.85 -22.32
C SER A 413 35.11 2.29 -22.84
N ALA A 414 34.00 2.44 -22.08
CA ALA A 414 32.66 2.04 -22.53
C ALA A 414 32.11 2.94 -23.65
N LYS A 415 32.47 4.22 -23.67
CA LYS A 415 32.08 5.16 -24.74
C LYS A 415 32.84 4.88 -26.03
N ASP A 416 34.11 4.54 -25.95
CA ASP A 416 34.93 4.21 -27.12
C ASP A 416 34.53 2.87 -27.74
N SER A 417 34.14 1.87 -26.93
CA SER A 417 33.58 0.60 -27.40
C SER A 417 32.24 0.79 -28.14
N LEU A 418 31.38 1.68 -27.64
CA LEU A 418 30.07 2.01 -28.29
C LEU A 418 30.27 2.80 -29.61
N HIS A 419 31.32 3.60 -29.70
CA HIS A 419 31.64 4.34 -30.91
C HIS A 419 32.23 3.41 -31.97
N TYR A 420 33.04 2.42 -31.61
CA TYR A 420 33.60 1.41 -32.47
C TYR A 420 32.52 0.50 -33.06
N HIS A 421 31.55 0.05 -32.27
CA HIS A 421 30.42 -0.76 -32.74
C HIS A 421 29.42 0.01 -33.61
N ARG A 422 29.28 1.32 -33.45
CA ARG A 422 28.45 2.17 -34.31
C ARG A 422 29.07 2.36 -35.71
N ASN A 423 30.39 2.41 -35.82
CA ASN A 423 31.11 2.55 -37.07
C ASN A 423 31.19 1.24 -37.87
N LEU A 424 31.16 0.09 -37.24
CA LEU A 424 31.07 -1.22 -37.92
C LEU A 424 29.70 -1.47 -38.55
N LYS A 425 28.60 -0.98 -37.96
CA LYS A 425 27.24 -1.08 -38.56
C LYS A 425 27.01 -0.13 -39.72
N ARG A 426 27.83 0.90 -39.93
CA ARG A 426 27.74 1.80 -41.09
C ARG A 426 28.49 1.32 -42.36
N ARG A 427 29.31 0.24 -42.25
CA ARG A 427 30.07 -0.32 -43.36
C ARG A 427 29.47 -1.56 -44.01
N ALA A 428 28.36 -2.08 -43.48
CA ALA A 428 27.59 -3.16 -44.11
C ALA A 428 26.42 -2.51 -44.90
N GLY A 429 26.61 -2.39 -46.20
CA GLY A 429 25.62 -1.86 -47.15
C GLY A 429 24.40 -2.80 -47.32
N PRO A 430 23.38 -2.40 -48.07
CA PRO A 430 22.03 -2.91 -47.98
C PRO A 430 21.84 -4.24 -48.73
N ARG A 431 21.18 -5.22 -48.10
CA ARG A 431 20.56 -6.35 -48.80
C ARG A 431 19.05 -6.25 -48.71
N ILE A 432 18.49 -5.81 -49.81
CA ILE A 432 17.41 -6.31 -50.72
C ILE A 432 16.27 -7.05 -49.96
N THR A 433 15.16 -6.33 -49.96
CA THR A 433 13.75 -6.68 -50.15
C THR A 433 13.33 -8.16 -50.23
N CYS A 434 12.32 -8.52 -49.48
CA CYS A 434 11.19 -9.24 -50.06
C CYS A 434 9.87 -8.73 -49.45
N ARG A 435 9.03 -8.31 -50.35
CA ARG A 435 7.66 -7.81 -50.24
C ARG A 435 6.72 -9.01 -50.12
N LEU A 436 5.77 -8.99 -49.22
CA LEU A 436 4.48 -9.60 -49.47
C LEU A 436 3.38 -8.82 -48.73
N LEU A 437 2.48 -8.39 -49.58
CA LEU A 437 1.21 -7.71 -49.42
C LEU A 437 0.19 -8.56 -48.65
N ARG A 438 -0.67 -7.94 -47.77
CA ARG A 438 -2.09 -7.70 -48.07
C ARG A 438 -2.85 -7.31 -46.85
N HIS A 439 -3.52 -6.20 -46.99
CA HIS A 439 -4.98 -5.91 -46.78
C HIS A 439 -5.49 -6.18 -45.37
N GLY A 440 -6.12 -5.26 -44.77
CA GLY A 440 -7.16 -4.30 -45.00
C GLY A 440 -7.85 -4.04 -43.71
N GLY A 441 -8.15 -2.83 -43.43
CA GLY A 441 -9.49 -2.31 -43.40
C GLY A 441 -10.01 -1.89 -42.04
N ALA A 442 -10.24 -0.58 -41.97
CA ALA A 442 -11.38 0.12 -41.37
C ALA A 442 -11.50 0.20 -39.82
N GLN A 443 -11.25 1.41 -39.27
CA GLN A 443 -12.24 2.41 -38.82
C GLN A 443 -13.23 1.93 -37.71
N ARG A 444 -13.16 2.56 -36.54
CA ARG A 444 -14.09 3.54 -35.92
C ARG A 444 -13.81 3.67 -34.42
N ASP A 445 -13.55 4.89 -34.04
CA ASP A 445 -14.24 5.75 -33.07
C ASP A 445 -14.99 5.04 -31.91
N PHE A 446 -14.49 5.22 -30.72
CA PHE A 446 -15.10 5.95 -29.58
C PHE A 446 -14.08 6.07 -28.45
#